data_520843817f013f201a5ec8cc8f17f102
#
_entry.id   520843817f013f201a5ec8cc8f17f102
#
_cell.length_a   1.000
_cell.length_b   1.000
_cell.length_c   1.000
_cell.angle_alpha   90.00
_cell.angle_beta   90.00
_cell.angle_gamma   90.00
#
_symmetry.space_group_name_H-M   'P 1'
#
loop_
_entity.id
_entity.type
_entity.pdbx_description
1 polymer ?
#
loop_
_entity_poly.entity_id
_entity_poly.type
_entity_poly.pdbx_seq_one_letter_code
_entity_poly.pdbx_strand_id
1 'polypeptide(L)'
;YFDDTYEGEYPKEAPFTISELEEIYPCASGKSKEDEEYRNEALEATHQLQQGKPGYMALWNHIMQVSVTDLKRNYANLNVSFDLWKKESDAQPYIPDMVQKMKDQGFAYEDQGALVVDVKEESDTKEIPPCMLLKSDGASLYTTTDLATIVERVKLFDPDEILYVVDKRQELHFIQVFRCARKTGLVKPETKLSFLGFGTMNGKDGKPFKTREGGVMRLENLIADIDEEMFHKIVENRSVKDQDAKETAEIVGLSAIKYGDLSNQATKDYVFDIDRFTSFEGNTGPYI
;
A
#
# COMPACT_ATOMS: atom_id res chain seq x y z
N TYR A 1 -17.03 24.58 1.72
CA TYR A 1 -16.86 24.14 3.10
C TYR A 1 -15.38 23.86 3.46
N PHE A 2 -14.50 23.69 2.48
CA PHE A 2 -13.05 23.44 2.67
C PHE A 2 -12.18 24.57 2.11
N ASP A 3 -12.78 25.74 1.88
CA ASP A 3 -12.10 26.95 1.46
C ASP A 3 -11.38 27.59 2.67
N ASP A 4 -10.14 28.01 2.49
CA ASP A 4 -9.32 28.68 3.52
C ASP A 4 -9.90 30.04 3.95
N THR A 5 -10.84 30.59 3.16
CA THR A 5 -11.58 31.80 3.50
C THR A 5 -12.81 31.55 4.39
N TYR A 6 -13.10 30.26 4.66
CA TYR A 6 -14.23 29.87 5.49
C TYR A 6 -13.94 30.14 6.96
N GLU A 7 -14.72 31.03 7.58
CA GLU A 7 -14.56 31.43 9.00
C GLU A 7 -15.29 30.50 9.99
N GLY A 8 -15.96 29.44 9.50
CA GLY A 8 -16.69 28.48 10.32
C GLY A 8 -15.88 27.23 10.66
N GLU A 9 -16.51 26.30 11.43
CA GLU A 9 -15.94 24.98 11.66
C GLU A 9 -16.11 24.12 10.38
N TYR A 10 -15.05 23.41 9.97
CA TYR A 10 -15.15 22.44 8.88
C TYR A 10 -16.10 21.29 9.25
N PRO A 11 -16.79 20.69 8.27
CA PRO A 11 -17.67 19.56 8.51
C PRO A 11 -16.97 18.44 9.29
N LYS A 12 -17.68 17.88 10.29
CA LYS A 12 -17.14 16.76 11.10
C LYS A 12 -17.21 15.42 10.37
N GLU A 13 -18.14 15.30 9.43
CA GLU A 13 -18.34 14.09 8.62
C GLU A 13 -17.78 14.30 7.22
N ALA A 14 -17.21 13.24 6.64
CA ALA A 14 -16.73 13.28 5.27
C ALA A 14 -17.92 13.49 4.32
N PRO A 15 -17.82 14.43 3.37
CA PRO A 15 -18.89 14.67 2.38
C PRO A 15 -18.89 13.64 1.24
N PHE A 16 -18.21 12.52 1.41
CA PHE A 16 -18.05 11.46 0.41
C PHE A 16 -17.85 10.10 1.08
N THR A 17 -18.15 9.06 0.33
CA THR A 17 -17.94 7.65 0.68
C THR A 17 -16.64 7.12 0.06
N ILE A 18 -16.22 5.92 0.48
CA ILE A 18 -15.07 5.25 -0.16
C ILE A 18 -15.33 4.93 -1.64
N SER A 19 -16.55 4.55 -2.00
CA SER A 19 -16.92 4.27 -3.39
C SER A 19 -16.83 5.51 -4.28
N GLU A 20 -17.24 6.68 -3.77
CA GLU A 20 -17.09 7.94 -4.50
C GLU A 20 -15.60 8.32 -4.67
N LEU A 21 -14.75 8.09 -3.67
CA LEU A 21 -13.29 8.32 -3.80
C LEU A 21 -12.66 7.43 -4.86
N GLU A 22 -13.12 6.19 -4.99
CA GLU A 22 -12.64 5.25 -6.01
C GLU A 22 -13.03 5.67 -7.44
N GLU A 23 -14.12 6.41 -7.61
CA GLU A 23 -14.53 6.99 -8.89
C GLU A 23 -13.80 8.31 -9.17
N ILE A 24 -13.69 9.17 -8.15
CA ILE A 24 -13.09 10.50 -8.26
C ILE A 24 -11.61 10.42 -8.63
N TYR A 25 -10.85 9.55 -7.96
CA TYR A 25 -9.40 9.49 -8.16
C TYR A 25 -8.97 9.10 -9.58
N PRO A 26 -9.48 8.02 -10.19
CA PRO A 26 -9.15 7.69 -11.59
C PRO A 26 -9.62 8.76 -12.58
N CYS A 27 -10.78 9.35 -12.34
CA CYS A 27 -11.32 10.44 -13.17
C CYS A 27 -10.38 11.65 -13.15
N ALA A 28 -10.01 12.12 -11.95
CA ALA A 28 -9.09 13.26 -11.79
C ALA A 28 -7.70 12.95 -12.35
N SER A 29 -7.17 11.75 -12.13
CA SER A 29 -5.89 11.29 -12.68
C SER A 29 -5.92 11.21 -14.22
N GLY A 30 -7.02 10.74 -14.80
CA GLY A 30 -7.23 10.74 -16.25
C GLY A 30 -7.23 12.13 -16.83
N LYS A 31 -8.05 13.01 -16.27
CA LYS A 31 -8.17 14.41 -16.72
C LYS A 31 -6.84 15.17 -16.63
N SER A 32 -6.08 14.98 -15.55
CA SER A 32 -4.77 15.64 -15.38
C SER A 32 -3.71 15.22 -16.41
N LYS A 33 -3.91 14.09 -17.11
CA LYS A 33 -3.02 13.65 -18.21
C LYS A 33 -3.37 14.29 -19.54
N GLU A 34 -4.62 14.68 -19.72
CA GLU A 34 -5.17 15.20 -20.98
C GLU A 34 -5.27 16.73 -20.98
N ASP A 35 -5.38 17.35 -19.82
CA ASP A 35 -5.63 18.76 -19.60
C ASP A 35 -4.50 19.36 -18.73
N GLU A 36 -3.67 20.22 -19.35
CA GLU A 36 -2.50 20.85 -18.70
C GLU A 36 -2.91 21.88 -17.63
N GLU A 37 -4.00 22.62 -17.85
CA GLU A 37 -4.51 23.60 -16.88
C GLU A 37 -5.00 22.86 -15.63
N TYR A 38 -5.79 21.82 -15.81
CA TYR A 38 -6.25 20.97 -14.71
C TYR A 38 -5.10 20.30 -13.94
N ARG A 39 -4.05 19.88 -14.65
CA ARG A 39 -2.85 19.34 -14.00
C ARG A 39 -2.14 20.38 -13.13
N ASN A 40 -2.01 21.62 -13.62
CA ASN A 40 -1.40 22.70 -12.87
C ASN A 40 -2.23 23.05 -11.62
N GLU A 41 -3.56 23.05 -11.71
CA GLU A 41 -4.46 23.21 -10.56
C GLU A 41 -4.25 22.08 -9.54
N ALA A 42 -4.14 20.83 -10.00
CA ALA A 42 -3.91 19.68 -9.12
C ALA A 42 -2.54 19.74 -8.43
N LEU A 43 -1.50 20.20 -9.10
CA LEU A 43 -0.16 20.43 -8.52
C LEU A 43 -0.22 21.54 -7.47
N GLU A 44 -0.91 22.63 -7.75
CA GLU A 44 -1.09 23.72 -6.78
C GLU A 44 -1.89 23.24 -5.55
N ALA A 45 -2.97 22.48 -5.73
CA ALA A 45 -3.72 21.88 -4.63
C ALA A 45 -2.83 20.99 -3.75
N THR A 46 -1.97 20.18 -4.37
CA THR A 46 -0.99 19.34 -3.66
C THR A 46 0.00 20.20 -2.86
N HIS A 47 0.51 21.28 -3.44
CA HIS A 47 1.41 22.20 -2.77
C HIS A 47 0.74 22.87 -1.57
N GLN A 48 -0.50 23.35 -1.72
CA GLN A 48 -1.29 23.93 -0.63
C GLN A 48 -1.52 22.93 0.53
N LEU A 49 -1.81 21.67 0.20
CA LEU A 49 -1.92 20.61 1.19
C LEU A 49 -0.60 20.39 1.95
N GLN A 50 0.53 20.34 1.23
CA GLN A 50 1.86 20.19 1.84
C GLN A 50 2.26 21.36 2.72
N GLN A 51 1.77 22.57 2.43
CA GLN A 51 1.93 23.76 3.27
C GLN A 51 1.02 23.76 4.51
N GLY A 52 0.15 22.76 4.65
CA GLY A 52 -0.74 22.62 5.81
C GLY A 52 -1.92 23.58 5.79
N LYS A 53 -2.36 24.04 4.61
CA LYS A 53 -3.56 24.90 4.51
C LYS A 53 -4.76 24.26 5.16
N PRO A 54 -5.49 24.96 6.05
CA PRO A 54 -6.54 24.36 6.89
C PRO A 54 -7.63 23.62 6.12
N GLY A 55 -8.14 24.19 5.02
CA GLY A 55 -9.18 23.57 4.20
C GLY A 55 -8.72 22.28 3.54
N TYR A 56 -7.53 22.27 2.94
CA TYR A 56 -6.93 21.08 2.36
C TYR A 56 -6.61 20.02 3.40
N MET A 57 -6.12 20.42 4.58
CA MET A 57 -5.86 19.50 5.70
C MET A 57 -7.16 18.88 6.24
N ALA A 58 -8.24 19.64 6.35
CA ALA A 58 -9.54 19.11 6.77
C ALA A 58 -10.06 18.06 5.77
N LEU A 59 -9.99 18.35 4.48
CA LEU A 59 -10.36 17.43 3.42
C LEU A 59 -9.49 16.17 3.44
N TRP A 60 -8.18 16.32 3.55
CA TRP A 60 -7.25 15.19 3.64
C TRP A 60 -7.52 14.30 4.85
N ASN A 61 -7.83 14.88 6.01
CA ASN A 61 -8.20 14.14 7.21
C ASN A 61 -9.46 13.29 6.98
N HIS A 62 -10.47 13.81 6.27
CA HIS A 62 -11.66 13.04 5.90
C HIS A 62 -11.34 11.89 4.94
N ILE A 63 -10.53 12.13 3.92
CA ILE A 63 -10.06 11.08 2.99
C ILE A 63 -9.36 9.98 3.78
N MET A 64 -8.45 10.34 4.67
CA MET A 64 -7.72 9.38 5.50
C MET A 64 -8.64 8.60 6.43
N GLN A 65 -9.60 9.27 7.07
CA GLN A 65 -10.56 8.63 7.97
C GLN A 65 -11.42 7.58 7.23
N VAL A 66 -11.98 7.94 6.09
CA VAL A 66 -12.80 7.04 5.27
C VAL A 66 -11.97 5.86 4.79
N SER A 67 -10.78 6.11 4.23
CA SER A 67 -9.89 5.08 3.69
C SER A 67 -9.37 4.11 4.76
N VAL A 68 -8.92 4.64 5.90
CA VAL A 68 -8.42 3.79 7.01
C VAL A 68 -9.54 2.98 7.65
N THR A 69 -10.75 3.53 7.74
CA THR A 69 -11.92 2.79 8.25
C THR A 69 -12.27 1.62 7.34
N ASP A 70 -12.26 1.84 6.03
CA ASP A 70 -12.48 0.78 5.05
C ASP A 70 -11.40 -0.30 5.11
N LEU A 71 -10.12 0.09 5.13
CA LEU A 71 -9.00 -0.84 5.28
C LEU A 71 -9.11 -1.69 6.56
N LYS A 72 -9.42 -1.07 7.70
CA LYS A 72 -9.58 -1.80 8.97
C LYS A 72 -10.70 -2.82 8.91
N ARG A 73 -11.82 -2.48 8.25
CA ARG A 73 -12.93 -3.41 8.05
C ARG A 73 -12.50 -4.62 7.20
N ASN A 74 -11.80 -4.36 6.07
CA ASN A 74 -11.31 -5.43 5.21
C ASN A 74 -10.29 -6.34 5.91
N TYR A 75 -9.39 -5.79 6.72
CA TYR A 75 -8.46 -6.58 7.52
C TYR A 75 -9.18 -7.38 8.62
N ALA A 76 -10.20 -6.80 9.26
CA ALA A 76 -11.01 -7.52 10.23
C ALA A 76 -11.73 -8.71 9.58
N ASN A 77 -12.30 -8.54 8.39
CA ASN A 77 -12.93 -9.63 7.61
C ASN A 77 -11.94 -10.75 7.27
N LEU A 78 -10.67 -10.41 7.08
CA LEU A 78 -9.59 -11.40 6.89
C LEU A 78 -9.04 -11.98 8.21
N ASN A 79 -9.59 -11.60 9.36
CA ASN A 79 -9.04 -11.92 10.68
C ASN A 79 -7.55 -11.57 10.79
N VAL A 80 -7.20 -10.34 10.35
CA VAL A 80 -5.85 -9.76 10.40
C VAL A 80 -5.88 -8.49 11.23
N SER A 81 -4.93 -8.33 12.12
CA SER A 81 -4.75 -7.14 12.94
C SER A 81 -3.31 -6.64 12.91
N PHE A 82 -3.15 -5.36 13.23
CA PHE A 82 -1.84 -4.72 13.29
C PHE A 82 -1.71 -3.94 14.61
N ASP A 83 -0.53 -3.98 15.20
CA ASP A 83 -0.23 -3.23 16.42
C ASP A 83 -0.09 -1.72 16.14
N LEU A 84 0.37 -1.37 14.95
CA LEU A 84 0.62 0.01 14.54
C LEU A 84 -0.02 0.31 13.18
N TRP A 85 -0.66 1.48 13.10
CA TRP A 85 -1.23 2.04 11.89
C TRP A 85 -0.46 3.30 11.53
N LYS A 86 0.60 3.13 10.73
CA LYS A 86 1.47 4.21 10.28
C LYS A 86 1.14 4.61 8.85
N LYS A 87 1.32 5.89 8.57
CA LYS A 87 1.16 6.50 7.24
C LYS A 87 2.53 6.95 6.74
N GLU A 88 2.67 7.04 5.43
CA GLU A 88 3.87 7.59 4.81
C GLU A 88 4.18 9.00 5.31
N SER A 89 3.13 9.82 5.51
CA SER A 89 3.27 11.18 6.06
C SER A 89 3.83 11.24 7.47
N ASP A 90 3.76 10.17 8.26
CA ASP A 90 4.31 10.14 9.62
C ASP A 90 5.85 10.18 9.61
N ALA A 91 6.49 9.83 8.50
CA ALA A 91 7.93 9.90 8.32
C ALA A 91 8.44 11.31 7.96
N GLN A 92 7.58 12.23 7.54
CA GLN A 92 7.96 13.58 7.10
C GLN A 92 8.86 14.34 8.09
N PRO A 93 8.61 14.33 9.41
CA PRO A 93 9.45 15.05 10.37
C PRO A 93 10.92 14.59 10.41
N TYR A 94 11.22 13.37 9.94
CA TYR A 94 12.57 12.82 9.96
C TYR A 94 13.38 13.17 8.70
N ILE A 95 12.75 13.65 7.63
CA ILE A 95 13.39 13.92 6.34
C ILE A 95 14.47 15.01 6.42
N PRO A 96 14.20 16.20 6.96
CA PRO A 96 15.18 17.29 6.94
C PRO A 96 16.52 16.91 7.59
N ASP A 97 16.46 16.39 8.80
CA ASP A 97 17.66 16.03 9.57
C ASP A 97 18.40 14.84 8.90
N MET A 98 17.67 13.88 8.37
CA MET A 98 18.24 12.73 7.63
C MET A 98 19.00 13.21 6.40
N VAL A 99 18.39 14.04 5.58
CA VAL A 99 19.01 14.57 4.34
C VAL A 99 20.21 15.44 4.68
N GLN A 100 20.09 16.32 5.68
CA GLN A 100 21.20 17.18 6.10
C GLN A 100 22.39 16.36 6.60
N LYS A 101 22.14 15.32 7.41
CA LYS A 101 23.19 14.40 7.88
C LYS A 101 23.92 13.72 6.73
N MET A 102 23.19 13.25 5.70
CA MET A 102 23.81 12.62 4.53
C MET A 102 24.66 13.60 3.72
N LYS A 103 24.27 14.88 3.62
CA LYS A 103 25.06 15.95 3.01
C LYS A 103 26.33 16.23 3.80
N ASP A 104 26.22 16.43 5.11
CA ASP A 104 27.35 16.77 5.99
C ASP A 104 28.39 15.66 6.03
N GLN A 105 27.97 14.40 5.90
CA GLN A 105 28.83 13.22 5.84
C GLN A 105 29.43 12.97 4.43
N GLY A 106 29.05 13.76 3.42
CA GLY A 106 29.54 13.63 2.05
C GLY A 106 28.98 12.43 1.27
N PHE A 107 27.92 11.81 1.74
CA PHE A 107 27.24 10.71 1.02
C PHE A 107 26.32 11.23 -0.08
N ALA A 108 25.61 12.34 0.19
CA ALA A 108 24.67 12.94 -0.75
C ALA A 108 25.37 14.02 -1.60
N TYR A 109 25.16 13.96 -2.91
CA TYR A 109 25.66 14.92 -3.88
C TYR A 109 24.61 15.25 -4.93
N GLU A 110 24.81 16.37 -5.63
CA GLU A 110 23.92 16.81 -6.72
C GLU A 110 24.30 16.10 -8.02
N ASP A 111 23.29 15.50 -8.67
CA ASP A 111 23.38 14.94 -10.01
C ASP A 111 22.17 15.40 -10.82
N GLN A 112 22.42 16.10 -11.93
CA GLN A 112 21.41 16.70 -12.82
C GLN A 112 20.34 17.51 -12.06
N GLY A 113 20.76 18.22 -11.01
CA GLY A 113 19.89 19.02 -10.16
C GLY A 113 19.16 18.26 -9.06
N ALA A 114 19.15 16.93 -9.08
CA ALA A 114 18.59 16.11 -8.01
C ALA A 114 19.65 15.80 -6.95
N LEU A 115 19.24 15.60 -5.70
CA LEU A 115 20.12 15.15 -4.63
C LEU A 115 20.09 13.62 -4.57
N VAL A 116 21.24 12.97 -4.69
CA VAL A 116 21.34 11.51 -4.80
C VAL A 116 22.44 10.95 -3.89
N VAL A 117 22.35 9.65 -3.60
CA VAL A 117 23.40 8.85 -2.97
C VAL A 117 23.76 7.70 -3.89
N ASP A 118 25.02 7.57 -4.25
CA ASP A 118 25.51 6.42 -5.01
C ASP A 118 25.43 5.14 -4.16
N VAL A 119 24.75 4.12 -4.69
CA VAL A 119 24.50 2.82 -4.02
C VAL A 119 25.02 1.64 -4.83
N LYS A 120 25.84 1.91 -5.85
CA LYS A 120 26.48 0.87 -6.66
C LYS A 120 27.48 0.08 -5.83
N GLU A 121 27.50 -1.24 -6.04
CA GLU A 121 28.46 -2.17 -5.45
C GLU A 121 29.28 -2.85 -6.53
N GLU A 122 30.54 -3.24 -6.22
CA GLU A 122 31.44 -3.92 -7.17
C GLU A 122 30.88 -5.27 -7.66
N SER A 123 30.03 -5.90 -6.86
CA SER A 123 29.36 -7.16 -7.17
C SER A 123 28.20 -7.04 -8.14
N ASP A 124 27.79 -5.83 -8.50
CA ASP A 124 26.63 -5.62 -9.36
C ASP A 124 26.88 -6.14 -10.78
N THR A 125 26.01 -7.03 -11.21
CA THR A 125 25.98 -7.54 -12.59
C THR A 125 25.11 -6.68 -13.53
N LYS A 126 24.31 -5.79 -12.96
CA LYS A 126 23.46 -4.82 -13.68
C LYS A 126 23.73 -3.43 -13.12
N GLU A 127 23.49 -2.43 -13.93
CA GLU A 127 23.55 -1.06 -13.48
C GLU A 127 22.46 -0.78 -12.41
N ILE A 128 22.90 -0.33 -11.25
CA ILE A 128 22.01 0.14 -10.17
C ILE A 128 22.08 1.66 -10.15
N PRO A 129 20.98 2.37 -10.47
CA PRO A 129 20.97 3.82 -10.44
C PRO A 129 21.18 4.35 -9.01
N PRO A 130 21.70 5.57 -8.84
CA PRO A 130 21.81 6.21 -7.53
C PRO A 130 20.45 6.28 -6.83
N CYS A 131 20.48 6.24 -5.50
CA CYS A 131 19.32 6.42 -4.65
C CYS A 131 18.97 7.92 -4.60
N MET A 132 17.85 8.31 -5.21
CA MET A 132 17.42 9.71 -5.24
C MET A 132 16.79 10.10 -3.91
N LEU A 133 17.33 11.15 -3.27
CA LEU A 133 16.84 11.69 -2.00
C LEU A 133 15.84 12.82 -2.20
N LEU A 134 16.14 13.73 -3.13
CA LEU A 134 15.27 14.88 -3.46
C LEU A 134 15.28 15.13 -4.96
N LYS A 135 14.17 15.56 -5.50
CA LYS A 135 14.06 16.03 -6.87
C LYS A 135 14.78 17.37 -7.05
N SER A 136 14.92 17.83 -8.29
CA SER A 136 15.53 19.12 -8.61
C SER A 136 14.77 20.32 -8.06
N ASP A 137 13.49 20.20 -7.78
CA ASP A 137 12.65 21.18 -7.11
C ASP A 137 12.70 21.09 -5.57
N GLY A 138 13.50 20.19 -5.02
CA GLY A 138 13.61 19.91 -3.59
C GLY A 138 12.51 19.02 -3.02
N ALA A 139 11.58 18.53 -3.82
CA ALA A 139 10.50 17.68 -3.35
C ALA A 139 11.00 16.27 -2.99
N SER A 140 10.38 15.69 -1.95
CA SER A 140 10.59 14.30 -1.53
C SER A 140 9.97 13.32 -2.52
N LEU A 141 10.49 12.09 -2.52
CA LEU A 141 9.95 10.96 -3.28
C LEU A 141 9.69 9.78 -2.34
N TYR A 142 9.18 8.67 -2.90
CA TYR A 142 9.02 7.42 -2.15
C TYR A 142 10.33 6.93 -1.52
N THR A 143 11.46 7.08 -2.21
CA THR A 143 12.77 6.73 -1.67
C THR A 143 13.11 7.53 -0.42
N THR A 144 12.80 8.84 -0.41
CA THR A 144 13.02 9.73 0.72
C THR A 144 12.19 9.30 1.92
N THR A 145 10.89 9.05 1.69
CA THR A 145 9.96 8.66 2.75
C THR A 145 10.25 7.28 3.30
N ASP A 146 10.66 6.32 2.46
CA ASP A 146 11.06 4.99 2.92
C ASP A 146 12.34 5.03 3.77
N LEU A 147 13.34 5.83 3.40
CA LEU A 147 14.53 6.05 4.23
C LEU A 147 14.18 6.72 5.56
N ALA A 148 13.32 7.74 5.54
CA ALA A 148 12.84 8.41 6.74
C ALA A 148 12.03 7.47 7.65
N THR A 149 11.26 6.55 7.06
CA THR A 149 10.56 5.48 7.79
C THR A 149 11.53 4.53 8.48
N ILE A 150 12.67 4.21 7.85
CA ILE A 150 13.73 3.43 8.51
C ILE A 150 14.27 4.20 9.72
N VAL A 151 14.54 5.51 9.58
CA VAL A 151 14.99 6.36 10.70
C VAL A 151 13.96 6.33 11.84
N GLU A 152 12.68 6.48 11.54
CA GLU A 152 11.60 6.41 12.52
C GLU A 152 11.62 5.06 13.26
N ARG A 153 11.65 3.95 12.52
CA ARG A 153 11.62 2.59 13.10
C ARG A 153 12.82 2.32 13.99
N VAL A 154 14.02 2.70 13.54
CA VAL A 154 15.24 2.56 14.36
C VAL A 154 15.13 3.39 15.63
N LYS A 155 14.65 4.63 15.54
CA LYS A 155 14.50 5.52 16.69
C LYS A 155 13.47 5.04 17.71
N LEU A 156 12.35 4.47 17.24
CA LEU A 156 11.24 4.06 18.10
C LEU A 156 11.41 2.64 18.67
N PHE A 157 12.02 1.72 17.92
CA PHE A 157 11.98 0.31 18.24
C PHE A 157 13.36 -0.35 18.34
N ASP A 158 14.42 0.27 17.79
CA ASP A 158 15.77 -0.31 17.67
C ASP A 158 15.74 -1.78 17.19
N PRO A 159 15.13 -2.09 16.03
CA PRO A 159 14.80 -3.44 15.64
C PRO A 159 16.03 -4.24 15.20
N ASP A 160 16.03 -5.55 15.46
CA ASP A 160 17.02 -6.48 14.90
C ASP A 160 16.80 -6.74 13.41
N GLU A 161 15.53 -6.68 12.96
CA GLU A 161 15.15 -6.86 11.58
C GLU A 161 13.96 -5.98 11.19
N ILE A 162 14.04 -5.39 10.00
CA ILE A 162 12.92 -4.70 9.34
C ILE A 162 12.54 -5.49 8.10
N LEU A 163 11.31 -6.01 8.08
CA LEU A 163 10.78 -6.84 7.02
C LEU A 163 9.80 -6.06 6.17
N TYR A 164 10.05 -5.95 4.87
CA TYR A 164 9.17 -5.30 3.92
C TYR A 164 8.42 -6.34 3.08
N VAL A 165 7.10 -6.40 3.29
CA VAL A 165 6.20 -7.29 2.52
C VAL A 165 5.49 -6.43 1.49
N VAL A 166 5.95 -6.47 0.26
CA VAL A 166 5.53 -5.56 -0.82
C VAL A 166 5.49 -6.28 -2.18
N ASP A 167 4.91 -5.64 -3.18
CA ASP A 167 4.91 -6.17 -4.55
C ASP A 167 6.36 -6.39 -5.05
N LYS A 168 6.63 -7.57 -5.64
CA LYS A 168 7.96 -7.94 -6.15
C LYS A 168 8.53 -6.95 -7.17
N ARG A 169 7.67 -6.18 -7.86
CA ARG A 169 8.10 -5.15 -8.82
C ARG A 169 8.86 -4.00 -8.16
N GLN A 170 8.78 -3.86 -6.84
CA GLN A 170 9.51 -2.85 -6.07
C GLN A 170 10.91 -3.29 -5.65
N GLU A 171 11.40 -4.46 -6.09
CA GLU A 171 12.69 -5.02 -5.67
C GLU A 171 13.87 -4.04 -5.88
N LEU A 172 13.98 -3.42 -7.06
CA LEU A 172 15.05 -2.47 -7.35
C LEU A 172 15.00 -1.25 -6.42
N HIS A 173 13.81 -0.74 -6.16
CA HIS A 173 13.60 0.37 -5.22
C HIS A 173 14.12 0.01 -3.82
N PHE A 174 13.77 -1.17 -3.29
CA PHE A 174 14.23 -1.58 -1.97
C PHE A 174 15.71 -1.96 -1.94
N ILE A 175 16.30 -2.44 -3.03
CA ILE A 175 17.76 -2.56 -3.15
C ILE A 175 18.43 -1.20 -2.93
N GLN A 176 17.95 -0.16 -3.61
CA GLN A 176 18.49 1.20 -3.46
C GLN A 176 18.29 1.74 -2.04
N VAL A 177 17.10 1.62 -1.47
CA VAL A 177 16.78 2.06 -0.11
C VAL A 177 17.67 1.35 0.93
N PHE A 178 17.78 0.03 0.85
CA PHE A 178 18.55 -0.75 1.84
C PHE A 178 20.04 -0.45 1.76
N ARG A 179 20.59 -0.36 0.55
CA ARG A 179 22.00 0.00 0.35
C ARG A 179 22.29 1.42 0.83
N CYS A 180 21.41 2.36 0.52
CA CYS A 180 21.51 3.73 1.01
C CYS A 180 21.47 3.78 2.54
N ALA A 181 20.52 3.11 3.18
CA ALA A 181 20.39 3.06 4.63
C ALA A 181 21.64 2.49 5.32
N ARG A 182 22.21 1.42 4.76
CA ARG A 182 23.47 0.82 5.28
C ARG A 182 24.66 1.74 5.08
N LYS A 183 24.85 2.25 3.87
CA LYS A 183 25.98 3.10 3.51
C LYS A 183 26.03 4.39 4.34
N THR A 184 24.87 4.96 4.62
CA THR A 184 24.74 6.23 5.35
C THR A 184 24.58 6.05 6.87
N GLY A 185 24.62 4.82 7.36
CA GLY A 185 24.52 4.52 8.79
C GLY A 185 23.16 4.86 9.41
N LEU A 186 22.07 4.70 8.66
CA LEU A 186 20.71 4.84 9.20
C LEU A 186 20.30 3.62 10.03
N VAL A 187 20.93 2.48 9.80
CA VAL A 187 20.76 1.24 10.55
C VAL A 187 22.10 0.75 11.09
N LYS A 188 22.06 -0.01 12.18
CA LYS A 188 23.25 -0.69 12.70
C LYS A 188 23.72 -1.78 11.71
N PRO A 189 25.01 -2.13 11.69
CA PRO A 189 25.51 -3.20 10.81
C PRO A 189 24.79 -4.54 10.98
N GLU A 190 24.39 -4.87 12.20
CA GLU A 190 23.70 -6.11 12.58
C GLU A 190 22.21 -6.10 12.23
N THR A 191 21.56 -4.93 12.08
CA THR A 191 20.15 -4.83 11.74
C THR A 191 19.90 -5.39 10.35
N LYS A 192 19.01 -6.37 10.22
CA LYS A 192 18.62 -6.91 8.92
C LYS A 192 17.56 -6.04 8.25
N LEU A 193 17.72 -5.85 6.95
CA LEU A 193 16.72 -5.26 6.07
C LEU A 193 16.33 -6.34 5.06
N SER A 194 15.10 -6.84 5.16
CA SER A 194 14.63 -8.00 4.39
C SER A 194 13.47 -7.60 3.47
N PHE A 195 13.59 -7.96 2.20
CA PHE A 195 12.58 -7.76 1.17
C PHE A 195 11.83 -9.07 0.91
N LEU A 196 10.54 -9.08 1.14
CA LEU A 196 9.63 -10.16 0.78
C LEU A 196 8.67 -9.69 -0.31
N GLY A 197 9.10 -9.87 -1.56
CA GLY A 197 8.30 -9.53 -2.72
C GLY A 197 7.22 -10.56 -2.98
N PHE A 198 5.96 -10.13 -3.14
CA PHE A 198 4.87 -11.01 -3.53
C PHE A 198 4.43 -10.77 -4.97
N GLY A 199 3.85 -11.81 -5.56
CA GLY A 199 3.29 -11.80 -6.91
C GLY A 199 1.87 -11.22 -6.95
N THR A 200 1.32 -11.17 -8.16
CA THR A 200 -0.02 -10.64 -8.43
C THR A 200 -1.04 -11.76 -8.45
N MET A 201 -2.19 -11.52 -7.82
CA MET A 201 -3.39 -12.33 -8.00
C MET A 201 -4.05 -11.93 -9.33
N ASN A 202 -4.19 -12.90 -10.24
CA ASN A 202 -4.73 -12.68 -11.58
C ASN A 202 -6.06 -13.41 -11.75
N GLY A 203 -6.88 -12.91 -12.67
CA GLY A 203 -8.06 -13.62 -13.17
C GLY A 203 -7.69 -14.76 -14.14
N LYS A 204 -8.71 -15.51 -14.60
CA LYS A 204 -8.56 -16.62 -15.57
C LYS A 204 -7.94 -16.18 -16.90
N ASP A 205 -8.01 -14.89 -17.23
CA ASP A 205 -7.38 -14.28 -18.42
C ASP A 205 -5.89 -13.94 -18.23
N GLY A 206 -5.30 -14.26 -17.08
CA GLY A 206 -3.92 -13.97 -16.72
C GLY A 206 -3.61 -12.49 -16.46
N LYS A 207 -4.64 -11.64 -16.39
CA LYS A 207 -4.52 -10.22 -16.03
C LYS A 207 -4.92 -9.99 -14.59
N PRO A 208 -4.52 -8.86 -13.98
CA PRO A 208 -4.96 -8.51 -12.63
C PRO A 208 -6.46 -8.67 -12.46
N PHE A 209 -6.89 -9.27 -11.35
CA PHE A 209 -8.27 -9.64 -11.10
C PHE A 209 -9.19 -8.42 -11.22
N LYS A 210 -10.26 -8.55 -12.00
CA LYS A 210 -11.19 -7.46 -12.33
C LYS A 210 -12.63 -7.84 -12.03
N THR A 211 -13.46 -6.84 -11.79
CA THR A 211 -14.92 -7.01 -11.75
C THR A 211 -15.45 -7.41 -13.13
N ARG A 212 -16.67 -7.96 -13.17
CA ARG A 212 -17.38 -8.29 -14.43
C ARG A 212 -17.56 -7.07 -15.33
N GLU A 213 -17.61 -5.87 -14.76
CA GLU A 213 -17.73 -4.59 -15.45
C GLU A 213 -16.39 -3.97 -15.90
N GLY A 214 -15.26 -4.65 -15.61
CA GLY A 214 -13.93 -4.27 -16.08
C GLY A 214 -13.10 -3.40 -15.13
N GLY A 215 -13.63 -3.04 -13.95
CA GLY A 215 -12.90 -2.36 -12.87
C GLY A 215 -11.98 -3.30 -12.08
N VAL A 216 -11.11 -2.74 -11.23
CA VAL A 216 -10.32 -3.54 -10.28
C VAL A 216 -11.26 -4.14 -9.24
N MET A 217 -11.14 -5.45 -8.97
CA MET A 217 -11.93 -6.12 -7.93
C MET A 217 -11.54 -5.59 -6.54
N ARG A 218 -12.51 -5.07 -5.81
CA ARG A 218 -12.31 -4.73 -4.40
C ARG A 218 -12.23 -6.00 -3.57
N LEU A 219 -11.35 -5.99 -2.57
CA LEU A 219 -11.21 -7.12 -1.66
C LEU A 219 -12.52 -7.45 -0.93
N GLU A 220 -13.28 -6.43 -0.54
CA GLU A 220 -14.61 -6.59 0.08
C GLU A 220 -15.57 -7.39 -0.81
N ASN A 221 -15.62 -7.06 -2.11
CA ASN A 221 -16.48 -7.76 -3.06
C ASN A 221 -16.02 -9.22 -3.26
N LEU A 222 -14.70 -9.43 -3.33
CA LEU A 222 -14.13 -10.78 -3.43
C LEU A 222 -14.51 -11.65 -2.22
N ILE A 223 -14.42 -11.09 -1.01
CA ILE A 223 -14.81 -11.78 0.22
C ILE A 223 -16.32 -12.12 0.16
N ALA A 224 -17.16 -11.14 -0.20
CA ALA A 224 -18.61 -11.34 -0.30
C ALA A 224 -19.00 -12.41 -1.34
N ASP A 225 -18.36 -12.38 -2.53
CA ASP A 225 -18.60 -13.38 -3.58
C ASP A 225 -18.23 -14.80 -3.11
N ILE A 226 -17.15 -14.93 -2.35
CA ILE A 226 -16.72 -16.22 -1.81
C ILE A 226 -17.65 -16.70 -0.69
N ASP A 227 -18.07 -15.82 0.19
CA ASP A 227 -19.00 -16.15 1.28
C ASP A 227 -20.35 -16.58 0.71
N GLU A 228 -20.84 -15.92 -0.35
CA GLU A 228 -22.06 -16.28 -1.05
C GLU A 228 -21.94 -17.66 -1.72
N GLU A 229 -20.84 -17.92 -2.42
CA GLU A 229 -20.58 -19.20 -3.07
C GLU A 229 -20.49 -20.34 -2.02
N MET A 230 -19.80 -20.09 -0.91
CA MET A 230 -19.71 -21.06 0.19
C MET A 230 -21.05 -21.30 0.85
N PHE A 231 -21.86 -20.26 1.04
CA PHE A 231 -23.21 -20.40 1.57
C PHE A 231 -24.08 -21.33 0.69
N HIS A 232 -24.08 -21.11 -0.62
CA HIS A 232 -24.82 -21.96 -1.56
C HIS A 232 -24.35 -23.42 -1.48
N LYS A 233 -23.04 -23.66 -1.51
CA LYS A 233 -22.48 -25.02 -1.42
C LYS A 233 -22.82 -25.74 -0.10
N ILE A 234 -22.79 -25.00 1.02
CA ILE A 234 -23.12 -25.56 2.35
C ILE A 234 -24.61 -25.94 2.43
N VAL A 235 -25.50 -25.10 1.94
CA VAL A 235 -26.94 -25.33 1.93
C VAL A 235 -27.30 -26.48 0.99
N GLU A 236 -26.75 -26.52 -0.21
CA GLU A 236 -26.98 -27.60 -1.18
C GLU A 236 -26.54 -28.96 -0.65
N ASN A 237 -25.39 -29.02 0.02
CA ASN A 237 -24.85 -30.24 0.60
C ASN A 237 -25.50 -30.64 1.94
N ARG A 238 -26.40 -29.81 2.49
CA ARG A 238 -27.02 -29.96 3.81
C ARG A 238 -26.02 -30.29 4.93
N SER A 239 -24.86 -29.68 4.85
CA SER A 239 -23.73 -29.95 5.75
C SER A 239 -23.95 -29.44 7.17
N VAL A 240 -24.76 -28.37 7.33
CA VAL A 240 -25.09 -27.75 8.61
C VAL A 240 -26.57 -27.35 8.64
N LYS A 241 -27.08 -26.97 9.82
CA LYS A 241 -28.42 -26.41 9.97
C LYS A 241 -28.50 -25.04 9.30
N ASP A 242 -29.64 -24.72 8.68
CA ASP A 242 -29.83 -23.46 7.91
C ASP A 242 -29.50 -22.21 8.71
N GLN A 243 -29.80 -22.18 10.00
CA GLN A 243 -29.49 -21.03 10.86
C GLN A 243 -27.98 -20.79 11.10
N ASP A 244 -27.16 -21.84 10.97
CA ASP A 244 -25.71 -21.79 11.18
C ASP A 244 -24.95 -21.68 9.84
N ALA A 245 -25.66 -21.80 8.71
CA ALA A 245 -25.04 -21.87 7.37
C ALA A 245 -24.29 -20.58 7.00
N LYS A 246 -24.81 -19.42 7.40
CA LYS A 246 -24.18 -18.15 7.10
C LYS A 246 -22.86 -17.98 7.84
N GLU A 247 -22.84 -18.19 9.14
CA GLU A 247 -21.62 -18.11 9.96
C GLU A 247 -20.58 -19.15 9.51
N THR A 248 -21.02 -20.35 9.17
CA THR A 248 -20.14 -21.38 8.62
C THR A 248 -19.56 -20.96 7.28
N ALA A 249 -20.35 -20.34 6.39
CA ALA A 249 -19.91 -19.87 5.10
C ALA A 249 -18.81 -18.79 5.23
N GLU A 250 -18.97 -17.83 6.13
CA GLU A 250 -17.98 -16.80 6.43
C GLU A 250 -16.64 -17.40 6.92
N ILE A 251 -16.69 -18.39 7.83
CA ILE A 251 -15.50 -19.08 8.34
C ILE A 251 -14.79 -19.88 7.24
N VAL A 252 -15.54 -20.65 6.48
CA VAL A 252 -15.00 -21.51 5.42
C VAL A 252 -14.55 -20.68 4.22
N GLY A 253 -15.27 -19.60 3.89
CA GLY A 253 -14.90 -18.64 2.86
C GLY A 253 -13.57 -17.93 3.17
N LEU A 254 -13.39 -17.49 4.41
CA LEU A 254 -12.11 -16.95 4.87
C LEU A 254 -10.97 -17.98 4.75
N SER A 255 -11.22 -19.24 5.08
CA SER A 255 -10.24 -20.31 4.94
C SER A 255 -9.88 -20.54 3.48
N ALA A 256 -10.87 -20.49 2.57
CA ALA A 256 -10.66 -20.63 1.13
C ALA A 256 -9.75 -19.53 0.58
N ILE A 257 -9.96 -18.26 0.99
CA ILE A 257 -9.14 -17.13 0.58
C ILE A 257 -7.71 -17.29 1.09
N LYS A 258 -7.53 -17.48 2.40
CA LYS A 258 -6.21 -17.54 3.02
C LYS A 258 -5.39 -18.73 2.53
N TYR A 259 -5.99 -19.91 2.48
CA TYR A 259 -5.29 -21.08 1.99
C TYR A 259 -5.00 -20.99 0.49
N GLY A 260 -5.96 -20.47 -0.29
CA GLY A 260 -5.79 -20.27 -1.73
C GLY A 260 -4.61 -19.34 -2.04
N ASP A 261 -4.48 -18.24 -1.33
CA ASP A 261 -3.36 -17.31 -1.47
C ASP A 261 -2.05 -17.93 -0.96
N LEU A 262 -2.00 -18.37 0.29
CA LEU A 262 -0.79 -18.83 0.96
C LEU A 262 -0.26 -20.19 0.45
N SER A 263 -1.06 -20.97 -0.28
CA SER A 263 -0.63 -22.21 -0.91
C SER A 263 0.23 -21.99 -2.16
N ASN A 264 0.29 -20.77 -2.68
CA ASN A 264 1.14 -20.40 -3.80
C ASN A 264 2.52 -19.96 -3.33
N GLN A 265 3.51 -20.08 -4.21
CA GLN A 265 4.82 -19.49 -3.94
C GLN A 265 4.68 -17.96 -3.93
N ALA A 266 5.04 -17.31 -2.81
CA ALA A 266 4.80 -15.88 -2.58
C ALA A 266 5.27 -14.99 -3.75
N THR A 267 6.46 -15.25 -4.31
CA THR A 267 7.04 -14.43 -5.39
C THR A 267 6.45 -14.65 -6.78
N LYS A 268 5.54 -15.64 -6.93
CA LYS A 268 4.92 -15.94 -8.23
C LYS A 268 3.53 -15.34 -8.34
N ASP A 269 3.22 -14.88 -9.54
CA ASP A 269 1.84 -14.56 -9.91
C ASP A 269 1.03 -15.86 -9.97
N TYR A 270 -0.23 -15.81 -9.56
CA TYR A 270 -1.11 -16.96 -9.63
C TYR A 270 -2.51 -16.56 -10.13
N VAL A 271 -3.25 -17.54 -10.64
CA VAL A 271 -4.62 -17.37 -11.08
C VAL A 271 -5.56 -17.70 -9.94
N PHE A 272 -6.39 -16.72 -9.57
CA PHE A 272 -7.46 -16.91 -8.62
C PHE A 272 -8.71 -17.44 -9.34
N ASP A 273 -9.21 -18.57 -8.89
CA ASP A 273 -10.41 -19.23 -9.40
C ASP A 273 -11.33 -19.57 -8.23
N ILE A 274 -12.46 -18.86 -8.12
CA ILE A 274 -13.42 -19.03 -7.01
C ILE A 274 -13.87 -20.49 -6.92
N ASP A 275 -14.26 -21.11 -8.03
CA ASP A 275 -14.75 -22.48 -8.06
C ASP A 275 -13.73 -23.47 -7.48
N ARG A 276 -12.45 -23.27 -7.84
CA ARG A 276 -11.35 -24.11 -7.36
C ARG A 276 -11.07 -23.88 -5.87
N PHE A 277 -11.03 -22.64 -5.43
CA PHE A 277 -10.69 -22.32 -4.05
C PHE A 277 -11.81 -22.65 -3.06
N THR A 278 -13.06 -22.60 -3.52
CA THR A 278 -14.24 -22.96 -2.72
C THR A 278 -14.64 -24.45 -2.87
N SER A 279 -13.84 -25.28 -3.55
CA SER A 279 -14.09 -26.72 -3.67
C SER A 279 -13.91 -27.44 -2.33
N PHE A 280 -14.77 -28.38 -2.02
CA PHE A 280 -14.60 -29.31 -0.89
C PHE A 280 -13.70 -30.50 -1.22
N GLU A 281 -13.22 -30.61 -2.46
CA GLU A 281 -12.36 -31.69 -2.93
C GLU A 281 -10.94 -31.17 -3.19
N GLY A 282 -9.94 -31.99 -2.88
CA GLY A 282 -8.53 -31.64 -3.09
C GLY A 282 -7.92 -30.80 -1.97
N ASN A 283 -6.76 -30.21 -2.24
CA ASN A 283 -6.04 -29.37 -1.29
C ASN A 283 -6.61 -27.95 -1.34
N THR A 284 -7.67 -27.69 -0.61
CA THR A 284 -8.39 -26.43 -0.57
C THR A 284 -8.66 -26.00 0.88
N GLY A 285 -8.95 -24.71 1.10
CA GLY A 285 -9.31 -24.18 2.41
C GLY A 285 -10.53 -24.91 3.03
N PRO A 286 -11.63 -25.09 2.28
CA PRO A 286 -12.80 -25.82 2.77
C PRO A 286 -12.54 -27.27 3.16
N TYR A 287 -11.54 -27.91 2.60
CA TYR A 287 -11.16 -29.29 2.94
C TYR A 287 -10.39 -29.37 4.26
N ILE A 288 -9.58 -28.36 4.59
CA ILE A 288 -8.76 -28.29 5.80
C ILE A 288 -9.61 -27.91 7.02
#